data_19739eb79be83b5b9a8ab46b6d08c0cd
#
_entry.id   19739eb79be83b5b9a8ab46b6d08c0cd
#
_cell.length_a   1.000
_cell.length_b   1.000
_cell.length_c   1.000
_cell.angle_alpha   90.00
_cell.angle_beta   90.00
_cell.angle_gamma   90.00
#
_symmetry.space_group_name_H-M   'P 1'
#
loop_
_entity.id
_entity.type
_entity.pdbx_description
1 polymer ?
#
loop_
_entity_poly.entity_id
_entity_poly.type
_entity_poly.pdbx_seq_one_letter_code
_entity_poly.pdbx_strand_id
1 'polypeptide(L)'
;SDLIGHNVNIAAGAKYGTAIGVLSKINGGLRNTSIGYNNYVANGGDTSTFGSGNKVAGTYTTVIGTDNNYGSNVSVANRSGIFGYHNILNATSGAMEDSYIIGANNEVNARRTIVLGNNITVPADMENAVVLGDRSNSTQYSQASDVTVGGVTLESMRFAGNVALSKGSILSIGSIGTGQRQIKNVAAGVISSTSTDAVNGSQLYEAVRAVSAGASPDVYMHVNNGVGTQAAGNATTNLGKANEKGGATGNRSIAIGVGSQASGQESVVIGSAVKSASDNIVAIGNPAAGNSAIGTNSMGATLIGYNSVISDNSASSSVFGSNSSVLGTSSVAINNASVNGTNSVAINGAAGRFQGINQFTSNNAVAINGVAKGNNNIAIGGSVGYGKVGDSYLVSGSNFSTPSENSI
;
A
#
# COMPACT_ATOMS: atom_id res chain seq x y z
N SER A 1 22.88 -28.62 -62.93
CA SER A 1 21.77 -29.07 -62.06
C SER A 1 21.87 -30.59 -61.94
N ASP A 2 21.81 -31.07 -60.70
CA ASP A 2 21.97 -32.44 -60.34
C ASP A 2 20.60 -33.08 -59.98
N LEU A 3 20.30 -34.22 -60.62
CA LEU A 3 19.04 -34.88 -60.47
C LEU A 3 19.31 -36.36 -60.17
N ILE A 4 18.90 -36.81 -58.96
CA ILE A 4 19.14 -38.17 -58.50
C ILE A 4 17.85 -38.74 -57.87
N GLY A 5 17.34 -39.81 -58.40
CA GLY A 5 16.18 -40.55 -57.83
C GLY A 5 15.08 -40.87 -58.78
N HIS A 6 13.88 -41.22 -58.28
CA HIS A 6 12.73 -41.62 -59.06
C HIS A 6 11.71 -40.50 -59.21
N ASN A 7 11.32 -40.21 -60.46
CA ASN A 7 10.39 -39.11 -60.79
C ASN A 7 10.82 -37.71 -60.20
N VAL A 8 12.09 -37.53 -60.11
CA VAL A 8 12.66 -36.21 -59.73
C VAL A 8 12.61 -35.29 -60.95
N ASN A 9 12.31 -33.99 -60.73
CA ASN A 9 12.19 -33.05 -61.86
C ASN A 9 12.86 -31.69 -61.50
N ILE A 10 13.67 -31.20 -62.44
CA ILE A 10 14.19 -29.84 -62.43
C ILE A 10 13.73 -29.20 -63.73
N ALA A 11 12.85 -28.19 -63.63
CA ALA A 11 12.30 -27.51 -64.82
C ALA A 11 13.38 -26.74 -65.61
N ALA A 12 13.16 -26.55 -66.91
CA ALA A 12 14.12 -25.93 -67.84
C ALA A 12 14.53 -24.49 -67.40
N GLY A 13 13.71 -23.77 -66.70
CA GLY A 13 13.99 -22.42 -66.12
C GLY A 13 14.81 -22.43 -64.84
N ALA A 14 15.03 -23.56 -64.21
CA ALA A 14 15.82 -23.65 -62.97
C ALA A 14 17.30 -23.84 -63.28
N LYS A 15 18.15 -22.93 -62.73
CA LYS A 15 19.62 -22.97 -62.92
C LYS A 15 20.30 -23.34 -61.61
N TYR A 16 21.33 -24.20 -61.70
CA TYR A 16 22.14 -24.68 -60.60
C TYR A 16 21.32 -25.34 -59.50
N GLY A 17 20.22 -26.02 -59.84
CA GLY A 17 19.37 -26.72 -58.92
C GLY A 17 19.91 -28.13 -58.61
N THR A 18 19.69 -28.60 -57.38
CA THR A 18 19.97 -29.97 -56.96
C THR A 18 18.66 -30.60 -56.44
N ALA A 19 18.23 -31.70 -57.10
CA ALA A 19 17.04 -32.44 -56.68
C ALA A 19 17.38 -33.91 -56.44
N ILE A 20 17.18 -34.41 -55.23
CA ILE A 20 17.52 -35.79 -54.82
C ILE A 20 16.33 -36.44 -54.13
N GLY A 21 15.99 -37.67 -54.50
CA GLY A 21 14.97 -38.47 -53.84
C GLY A 21 13.88 -39.00 -54.73
N VAL A 22 12.64 -38.93 -54.28
CA VAL A 22 11.47 -39.44 -55.03
C VAL A 22 10.43 -38.31 -55.15
N LEU A 23 9.90 -38.08 -56.35
CA LEU A 23 8.89 -37.06 -56.68
C LEU A 23 9.31 -35.59 -56.30
N SER A 24 10.55 -35.35 -55.94
CA SER A 24 11.04 -33.99 -55.58
C SER A 24 11.13 -33.11 -56.83
N LYS A 25 10.67 -31.86 -56.75
CA LYS A 25 10.56 -30.95 -57.90
C LYS A 25 11.15 -29.57 -57.63
N ILE A 26 11.91 -29.04 -58.59
CA ILE A 26 12.33 -27.62 -58.63
C ILE A 26 11.73 -27.01 -59.91
N ASN A 27 10.79 -26.07 -59.74
CA ASN A 27 10.06 -25.48 -60.86
C ASN A 27 10.51 -24.03 -61.14
N GLY A 28 11.80 -23.84 -61.33
CA GLY A 28 12.38 -22.55 -61.67
C GLY A 28 13.35 -21.98 -60.62
N GLY A 29 13.92 -20.78 -60.91
CA GLY A 29 14.80 -20.08 -59.98
C GLY A 29 16.28 -20.49 -60.06
N LEU A 30 17.10 -19.97 -59.16
CA LEU A 30 18.55 -20.14 -59.07
C LEU A 30 18.99 -20.81 -57.79
N ARG A 31 19.93 -21.75 -57.87
CA ARG A 31 20.62 -22.38 -56.72
C ARG A 31 19.66 -23.02 -55.70
N ASN A 32 18.59 -23.63 -56.16
CA ASN A 32 17.60 -24.30 -55.28
C ASN A 32 18.00 -25.75 -54.99
N THR A 33 17.69 -26.20 -53.80
CA THR A 33 17.92 -27.57 -53.33
C THR A 33 16.60 -28.24 -52.91
N SER A 34 16.33 -29.44 -53.36
CA SER A 34 15.16 -30.23 -52.99
C SER A 34 15.57 -31.66 -52.71
N ILE A 35 15.61 -32.08 -51.45
CA ILE A 35 16.07 -33.43 -51.06
C ILE A 35 14.97 -34.13 -50.25
N GLY A 36 14.60 -35.33 -50.69
CA GLY A 36 13.66 -36.19 -49.99
C GLY A 36 12.48 -36.67 -50.81
N TYR A 37 11.30 -36.76 -50.23
CA TYR A 37 10.11 -37.28 -50.88
C TYR A 37 9.09 -36.17 -51.17
N ASN A 38 8.64 -36.04 -52.41
CA ASN A 38 7.55 -35.16 -52.82
C ASN A 38 7.69 -33.69 -52.36
N ASN A 39 8.92 -33.17 -52.24
CA ASN A 39 9.15 -31.75 -51.97
C ASN A 39 8.97 -30.92 -53.24
N TYR A 40 8.48 -29.69 -53.10
CA TYR A 40 8.25 -28.78 -54.22
C TYR A 40 8.86 -27.40 -53.95
N VAL A 41 9.81 -27.02 -54.77
CA VAL A 41 10.37 -25.66 -54.79
C VAL A 41 9.84 -24.94 -56.01
N ALA A 42 9.02 -23.91 -55.82
CA ALA A 42 8.54 -23.04 -56.89
C ALA A 42 9.60 -21.99 -57.27
N ASN A 43 9.24 -21.02 -58.08
CA ASN A 43 10.12 -19.97 -58.56
C ASN A 43 10.77 -19.20 -57.37
N GLY A 44 12.02 -19.42 -57.11
CA GLY A 44 12.76 -18.82 -56.00
C GLY A 44 14.26 -18.84 -56.25
N GLY A 45 15.06 -18.33 -55.32
CA GLY A 45 16.50 -18.38 -55.40
C GLY A 45 17.10 -18.72 -54.03
N ASP A 46 18.16 -19.53 -54.04
CA ASP A 46 18.85 -19.96 -52.83
C ASP A 46 17.88 -20.59 -51.76
N THR A 47 16.93 -21.36 -52.27
CA THR A 47 15.89 -21.99 -51.46
C THR A 47 16.17 -23.47 -51.28
N SER A 48 16.04 -23.98 -50.08
CA SER A 48 16.31 -25.37 -49.74
C SER A 48 15.15 -26.07 -49.06
N THR A 49 14.80 -27.27 -49.49
CA THR A 49 13.85 -28.14 -48.82
C THR A 49 14.48 -29.48 -48.51
N PHE A 50 14.29 -29.95 -47.29
CA PHE A 50 14.75 -31.27 -46.83
C PHE A 50 13.60 -31.98 -46.13
N GLY A 51 13.32 -33.22 -46.51
CA GLY A 51 12.28 -34.04 -45.87
C GLY A 51 11.18 -34.47 -46.80
N SER A 52 9.91 -34.43 -46.37
CA SER A 52 8.80 -34.94 -47.13
C SER A 52 7.66 -33.95 -47.27
N GLY A 53 7.08 -33.85 -48.48
CA GLY A 53 5.87 -33.05 -48.72
C GLY A 53 5.98 -31.54 -48.52
N ASN A 54 7.17 -31.01 -48.36
CA ASN A 54 7.36 -29.58 -48.14
C ASN A 54 7.16 -28.77 -49.44
N LYS A 55 6.50 -27.63 -49.33
CA LYS A 55 6.30 -26.71 -50.46
C LYS A 55 6.82 -25.31 -50.11
N VAL A 56 7.59 -24.75 -51.02
CA VAL A 56 8.15 -23.41 -50.79
C VAL A 56 8.29 -22.62 -52.10
N ALA A 57 8.03 -21.32 -52.01
CA ALA A 57 8.42 -20.34 -53.02
C ALA A 57 9.15 -19.20 -52.30
N GLY A 58 9.95 -18.43 -53.01
CA GLY A 58 10.64 -17.30 -52.44
C GLY A 58 12.15 -17.42 -52.56
N THR A 59 12.86 -16.54 -51.83
CA THR A 59 14.32 -16.39 -51.93
C THR A 59 14.96 -16.50 -50.56
N TYR A 60 16.09 -17.19 -50.44
CA TYR A 60 16.82 -17.39 -49.17
C TYR A 60 16.00 -18.08 -48.09
N THR A 61 15.17 -19.06 -48.48
CA THR A 61 14.26 -19.73 -47.56
C THR A 61 14.66 -21.18 -47.36
N THR A 62 14.64 -21.65 -46.12
CA THR A 62 14.94 -23.04 -45.79
C THR A 62 13.75 -23.69 -45.09
N VAL A 63 13.34 -24.88 -45.63
CA VAL A 63 12.28 -25.67 -45.00
C VAL A 63 12.80 -27.09 -44.73
N ILE A 64 12.76 -27.50 -43.50
CA ILE A 64 13.21 -28.82 -43.04
C ILE A 64 12.07 -29.50 -42.29
N GLY A 65 11.74 -30.69 -42.66
CA GLY A 65 10.70 -31.51 -41.99
C GLY A 65 9.68 -32.12 -42.90
N THR A 66 8.43 -32.18 -42.45
CA THR A 66 7.39 -32.86 -43.20
C THR A 66 6.12 -32.02 -43.35
N ASP A 67 5.55 -32.02 -44.53
CA ASP A 67 4.28 -31.37 -44.89
C ASP A 67 4.19 -29.87 -44.46
N ASN A 68 5.29 -29.16 -44.50
CA ASN A 68 5.28 -27.71 -44.26
C ASN A 68 4.80 -26.95 -45.50
N ASN A 69 4.04 -25.87 -45.28
CA ASN A 69 3.35 -25.10 -46.34
C ASN A 69 2.47 -25.99 -47.24
N TYR A 70 1.77 -26.92 -46.64
CA TYR A 70 0.91 -27.86 -47.32
C TYR A 70 -0.30 -27.21 -48.04
N GLY A 71 -0.96 -27.94 -48.91
CA GLY A 71 -2.11 -27.42 -49.65
C GLY A 71 -1.79 -26.96 -51.07
N SER A 72 -2.74 -26.30 -51.71
CA SER A 72 -2.61 -25.83 -53.10
C SER A 72 -1.84 -24.53 -53.27
N ASN A 73 -1.73 -23.73 -52.22
CA ASN A 73 -1.07 -22.43 -52.24
C ASN A 73 0.38 -22.57 -51.79
N VAL A 74 1.30 -22.29 -52.69
CA VAL A 74 2.71 -22.17 -52.31
C VAL A 74 2.96 -20.71 -51.90
N SER A 75 3.05 -20.45 -50.61
CA SER A 75 3.31 -19.11 -50.10
C SER A 75 4.72 -18.65 -50.48
N VAL A 76 4.81 -17.41 -50.93
CA VAL A 76 6.11 -16.78 -51.19
C VAL A 76 6.70 -16.35 -49.87
N ALA A 77 7.83 -16.95 -49.49
CA ALA A 77 8.55 -16.62 -48.25
C ALA A 77 9.99 -16.27 -48.58
N ASN A 78 10.42 -15.08 -48.15
CA ASN A 78 11.79 -14.59 -48.37
C ASN A 78 12.53 -14.53 -47.05
N ARG A 79 13.79 -14.92 -47.02
CA ARG A 79 14.65 -14.86 -45.82
C ARG A 79 13.98 -15.51 -44.60
N SER A 80 13.27 -16.62 -44.83
CA SER A 80 12.44 -17.24 -43.81
C SER A 80 12.83 -18.70 -43.59
N GLY A 81 12.40 -19.31 -42.49
CA GLY A 81 12.75 -20.68 -42.17
C GLY A 81 11.63 -21.45 -41.48
N ILE A 82 11.52 -22.74 -41.80
CA ILE A 82 10.64 -23.67 -41.09
C ILE A 82 11.43 -24.93 -40.71
N PHE A 83 11.38 -25.29 -39.44
CA PHE A 83 11.85 -26.58 -38.93
C PHE A 83 10.70 -27.29 -38.23
N GLY A 84 10.20 -28.36 -38.81
CA GLY A 84 9.17 -29.12 -38.14
C GLY A 84 8.14 -29.80 -39.03
N TYR A 85 6.95 -29.94 -38.47
CA TYR A 85 5.87 -30.66 -39.10
C TYR A 85 4.61 -29.81 -39.26
N HIS A 86 4.03 -29.81 -40.46
CA HIS A 86 2.71 -29.23 -40.73
C HIS A 86 2.60 -27.72 -40.34
N ASN A 87 3.65 -26.95 -40.59
CA ASN A 87 3.67 -25.51 -40.36
C ASN A 87 3.38 -24.75 -41.67
N ILE A 88 2.79 -23.56 -41.50
CA ILE A 88 2.45 -22.68 -42.62
C ILE A 88 3.04 -21.27 -42.37
N LEU A 89 3.79 -20.80 -43.38
CA LEU A 89 4.11 -19.36 -43.54
C LEU A 89 3.20 -18.81 -44.61
N ASN A 90 2.25 -17.95 -44.28
CA ASN A 90 1.23 -17.46 -45.19
C ASN A 90 1.09 -15.96 -45.10
N ALA A 91 1.62 -15.23 -46.07
CA ALA A 91 1.39 -13.78 -46.15
C ALA A 91 0.01 -13.49 -46.75
N THR A 92 -0.80 -12.72 -46.05
CA THR A 92 -2.11 -12.28 -46.55
C THR A 92 -1.99 -11.24 -47.68
N SER A 93 -0.86 -10.55 -47.79
CA SER A 93 -0.56 -9.64 -48.89
C SER A 93 0.96 -9.62 -49.16
N GLY A 94 1.36 -9.91 -50.42
CA GLY A 94 2.78 -9.90 -50.80
C GLY A 94 3.55 -11.13 -50.27
N ALA A 95 4.87 -11.03 -50.16
CA ALA A 95 5.72 -12.10 -49.67
C ALA A 95 5.83 -12.08 -48.13
N MET A 96 5.83 -13.26 -47.51
CA MET A 96 6.29 -13.43 -46.13
C MET A 96 7.78 -13.13 -46.06
N GLU A 97 8.22 -12.42 -45.04
CA GLU A 97 9.64 -12.02 -44.87
C GLU A 97 10.11 -12.21 -43.45
N ASP A 98 11.38 -12.65 -43.34
CA ASP A 98 12.12 -12.68 -42.07
C ASP A 98 11.39 -13.40 -40.93
N SER A 99 10.66 -14.47 -41.28
CA SER A 99 9.83 -15.22 -40.32
C SER A 99 10.34 -16.62 -40.13
N TYR A 100 10.38 -17.10 -38.91
CA TYR A 100 10.95 -18.40 -38.53
C TYR A 100 10.01 -19.20 -37.66
N ILE A 101 9.82 -20.46 -38.00
CA ILE A 101 9.02 -21.42 -37.22
C ILE A 101 9.86 -22.62 -36.83
N ILE A 102 9.86 -22.99 -35.57
CA ILE A 102 10.39 -24.24 -35.05
C ILE A 102 9.27 -24.91 -34.26
N GLY A 103 8.76 -26.05 -34.79
CA GLY A 103 7.68 -26.76 -34.11
C GLY A 103 6.70 -27.44 -35.05
N ALA A 104 5.47 -27.67 -34.59
CA ALA A 104 4.45 -28.36 -35.38
C ALA A 104 3.09 -27.62 -35.32
N ASN A 105 2.34 -27.75 -36.43
CA ASN A 105 0.99 -27.22 -36.58
C ASN A 105 0.89 -25.70 -36.29
N ASN A 106 1.88 -24.93 -36.71
CA ASN A 106 1.85 -23.47 -36.56
C ASN A 106 1.44 -22.82 -37.88
N GLU A 107 0.66 -21.73 -37.76
CA GLU A 107 0.28 -20.88 -38.88
C GLU A 107 0.72 -19.43 -38.60
N VAL A 108 1.62 -18.90 -39.41
CA VAL A 108 2.16 -17.55 -39.28
C VAL A 108 1.76 -16.70 -40.48
N ASN A 109 0.92 -15.69 -40.22
CA ASN A 109 0.39 -14.78 -41.24
C ASN A 109 1.06 -13.39 -41.18
N ALA A 110 1.96 -13.16 -40.23
CA ALA A 110 2.67 -11.89 -40.01
C ALA A 110 4.16 -12.01 -40.38
N ARG A 111 4.75 -10.90 -40.85
CA ARG A 111 6.19 -10.77 -41.17
C ARG A 111 7.03 -10.57 -39.93
N ARG A 112 8.33 -10.86 -40.05
CA ARG A 112 9.33 -10.64 -38.99
C ARG A 112 8.97 -11.30 -37.68
N THR A 113 8.40 -12.50 -37.77
CA THR A 113 7.86 -13.22 -36.62
C THR A 113 8.73 -14.44 -36.30
N ILE A 114 8.93 -14.69 -35.02
CA ILE A 114 9.62 -15.88 -34.51
C ILE A 114 8.64 -16.74 -33.71
N VAL A 115 8.47 -17.96 -34.08
CA VAL A 115 7.64 -18.95 -33.38
C VAL A 115 8.49 -20.14 -32.97
N LEU A 116 8.51 -20.45 -31.69
CA LEU A 116 9.10 -21.67 -31.13
C LEU A 116 8.05 -22.37 -30.26
N GLY A 117 7.41 -23.37 -30.82
CA GLY A 117 6.32 -24.10 -30.17
C GLY A 117 5.42 -24.81 -31.14
N ASN A 118 4.28 -25.27 -30.65
CA ASN A 118 3.31 -25.99 -31.47
C ASN A 118 1.92 -25.37 -31.33
N ASN A 119 1.06 -25.59 -32.33
CA ASN A 119 -0.34 -25.18 -32.31
C ASN A 119 -0.52 -23.67 -32.11
N ILE A 120 0.32 -22.86 -32.74
CA ILE A 120 0.34 -21.41 -32.63
C ILE A 120 -0.17 -20.80 -33.94
N THR A 121 -1.11 -19.87 -33.84
CA THR A 121 -1.53 -19.02 -34.96
C THR A 121 -1.12 -17.58 -34.71
N VAL A 122 -0.37 -16.98 -35.65
CA VAL A 122 0.02 -15.56 -35.59
C VAL A 122 -0.74 -14.80 -36.69
N PRO A 123 -1.68 -13.92 -36.33
CA PRO A 123 -2.44 -13.10 -37.26
C PRO A 123 -1.56 -12.09 -38.04
N ALA A 124 -2.05 -11.62 -39.17
CA ALA A 124 -1.31 -10.73 -40.08
C ALA A 124 -0.94 -9.36 -39.49
N ASP A 125 -1.70 -8.88 -38.53
CA ASP A 125 -1.49 -7.59 -37.84
C ASP A 125 -0.47 -7.65 -36.68
N MET A 126 0.13 -8.83 -36.45
CA MET A 126 1.09 -9.07 -35.38
C MET A 126 2.55 -9.11 -35.87
N GLU A 127 2.92 -8.22 -36.76
CA GLU A 127 4.30 -8.11 -37.25
C GLU A 127 5.31 -7.83 -36.12
N ASN A 128 6.47 -8.48 -36.18
CA ASN A 128 7.57 -8.46 -35.19
C ASN A 128 7.30 -9.26 -33.92
N ALA A 129 6.26 -10.08 -33.86
CA ALA A 129 5.97 -10.87 -32.67
C ALA A 129 6.98 -12.00 -32.45
N VAL A 130 7.32 -12.23 -31.19
CA VAL A 130 8.05 -13.41 -30.71
C VAL A 130 7.11 -14.24 -29.86
N VAL A 131 6.87 -15.51 -30.27
CA VAL A 131 5.90 -16.39 -29.61
C VAL A 131 6.59 -17.69 -29.22
N LEU A 132 6.65 -17.96 -27.90
CA LEU A 132 7.36 -19.09 -27.34
C LEU A 132 6.41 -20.02 -26.59
N GLY A 133 6.52 -21.30 -26.86
CA GLY A 133 5.82 -22.37 -26.14
C GLY A 133 4.51 -22.83 -26.83
N ASP A 134 4.12 -24.06 -26.54
CA ASP A 134 2.92 -24.68 -27.10
C ASP A 134 1.66 -23.86 -26.80
N ARG A 135 0.80 -23.64 -27.82
CA ARG A 135 -0.46 -22.89 -27.72
C ARG A 135 -0.35 -21.49 -27.15
N SER A 136 0.81 -20.85 -27.26
CA SER A 136 0.95 -19.44 -26.83
C SER A 136 0.12 -18.51 -27.71
N ASN A 137 -0.58 -17.57 -27.10
CA ASN A 137 -1.46 -16.63 -27.81
C ASN A 137 -0.66 -15.40 -28.27
N SER A 138 -0.76 -15.07 -29.55
CA SER A 138 -0.13 -13.89 -30.14
C SER A 138 -1.09 -12.72 -30.38
N THR A 139 -2.38 -12.85 -30.05
CA THR A 139 -3.39 -11.84 -30.40
C THR A 139 -3.59 -10.76 -29.35
N GLN A 140 -2.99 -10.89 -28.18
CA GLN A 140 -3.21 -9.97 -27.07
C GLN A 140 -2.06 -8.96 -26.95
N TYR A 141 -2.36 -7.76 -27.32
CA TYR A 141 -1.55 -6.58 -27.11
C TYR A 141 -2.34 -5.55 -26.30
N SER A 142 -1.71 -4.98 -25.29
CA SER A 142 -2.27 -3.87 -24.54
C SER A 142 -1.16 -2.87 -24.23
N GLN A 143 -1.42 -1.60 -24.47
CA GLN A 143 -0.55 -0.54 -23.98
C GLN A 143 -0.84 -0.28 -22.50
N ALA A 144 0.20 0.07 -21.73
CA ALA A 144 0.00 0.45 -20.34
C ALA A 144 -0.92 1.66 -20.25
N SER A 145 -1.88 1.62 -19.34
CA SER A 145 -2.83 2.68 -19.06
C SER A 145 -2.71 3.13 -17.61
N ASP A 146 -3.31 4.26 -17.27
CA ASP A 146 -3.39 4.73 -15.91
C ASP A 146 -4.16 3.74 -15.03
N VAL A 147 -3.67 3.56 -13.81
CA VAL A 147 -4.25 2.65 -12.81
C VAL A 147 -4.42 3.40 -11.50
N THR A 148 -5.61 3.36 -10.92
CA THR A 148 -5.89 3.92 -9.59
C THR A 148 -5.96 2.82 -8.56
N VAL A 149 -5.12 2.92 -7.54
CA VAL A 149 -5.07 1.98 -6.41
C VAL A 149 -5.11 2.77 -5.10
N GLY A 150 -6.07 2.49 -4.23
CA GLY A 150 -6.19 3.17 -2.93
C GLY A 150 -6.36 4.69 -3.03
N GLY A 151 -6.99 5.19 -4.10
CA GLY A 151 -7.17 6.62 -4.35
C GLY A 151 -5.95 7.34 -4.95
N VAL A 152 -4.85 6.62 -5.21
CA VAL A 152 -3.66 7.14 -5.90
C VAL A 152 -3.64 6.66 -7.34
N THR A 153 -3.58 7.60 -8.29
CA THR A 153 -3.46 7.28 -9.71
C THR A 153 -1.99 7.14 -10.10
N LEU A 154 -1.63 5.97 -10.60
CA LEU A 154 -0.35 5.70 -11.25
C LEU A 154 -0.50 6.10 -12.73
N GLU A 155 0.07 7.24 -13.09
CA GLU A 155 0.00 7.77 -14.46
C GLU A 155 0.92 6.98 -15.37
N SER A 156 0.36 6.32 -16.37
CA SER A 156 1.11 5.47 -17.32
C SER A 156 2.18 6.23 -18.11
N MET A 157 1.98 7.51 -18.32
CA MET A 157 2.96 8.37 -18.98
C MET A 157 4.30 8.48 -18.21
N ARG A 158 4.32 8.16 -16.93
CA ARG A 158 5.54 8.14 -16.09
C ARG A 158 6.26 6.79 -16.10
N PHE A 159 5.67 5.77 -16.73
CA PHE A 159 6.31 4.46 -16.82
C PHE A 159 7.39 4.50 -17.89
N ALA A 160 8.61 4.11 -17.55
CA ALA A 160 9.67 3.94 -18.52
C ALA A 160 9.23 2.94 -19.60
N GLY A 161 9.58 3.21 -20.86
CA GLY A 161 9.18 2.33 -21.97
C GLY A 161 7.69 2.37 -22.36
N ASN A 162 6.86 3.20 -21.76
CA ASN A 162 5.48 3.39 -22.22
C ASN A 162 5.42 4.27 -23.47
N VAL A 163 5.74 3.65 -24.59
CA VAL A 163 5.71 4.27 -25.93
C VAL A 163 4.65 3.60 -26.78
N ALA A 164 4.17 4.28 -27.81
CA ALA A 164 3.26 3.68 -28.77
C ALA A 164 3.96 2.53 -29.53
N LEU A 165 3.59 1.31 -29.25
CA LEU A 165 4.11 0.10 -29.89
C LEU A 165 3.14 -0.40 -30.95
N SER A 166 3.66 -1.08 -31.99
CA SER A 166 2.82 -1.84 -32.89
C SER A 166 2.27 -3.07 -32.18
N LYS A 167 1.12 -3.60 -32.62
CA LYS A 167 0.48 -4.76 -31.99
C LYS A 167 1.39 -5.99 -31.87
N GLY A 168 2.27 -6.19 -32.83
CA GLY A 168 3.21 -7.31 -32.86
C GLY A 168 4.47 -7.11 -32.01
N SER A 169 4.68 -5.94 -31.38
CA SER A 169 5.84 -5.72 -30.51
C SER A 169 5.68 -6.42 -29.16
N ILE A 170 5.50 -7.73 -29.19
CA ILE A 170 5.30 -8.57 -28.02
C ILE A 170 6.26 -9.75 -27.97
N LEU A 171 6.59 -10.16 -26.75
CA LEU A 171 7.07 -11.50 -26.45
C LEU A 171 5.96 -12.26 -25.72
N SER A 172 5.30 -13.19 -26.42
CA SER A 172 4.26 -14.02 -25.84
C SER A 172 4.82 -15.37 -25.41
N ILE A 173 4.58 -15.75 -24.15
CA ILE A 173 5.06 -17.02 -23.57
C ILE A 173 3.91 -17.90 -23.06
N GLY A 174 2.68 -17.56 -23.35
CA GLY A 174 1.51 -18.30 -22.88
C GLY A 174 0.21 -17.82 -23.47
N SER A 175 -0.89 -18.34 -22.94
CA SER A 175 -2.26 -17.93 -23.28
C SER A 175 -3.09 -17.73 -22.02
N ILE A 176 -4.11 -16.88 -22.12
CA ILE A 176 -5.04 -16.65 -20.98
C ILE A 176 -5.80 -17.94 -20.68
N GLY A 177 -6.01 -18.19 -19.39
CA GLY A 177 -6.75 -19.33 -18.87
C GLY A 177 -5.85 -20.50 -18.48
N THR A 178 -5.42 -21.32 -19.42
CA THR A 178 -4.73 -22.59 -19.12
C THR A 178 -3.28 -22.66 -19.58
N GLY A 179 -2.78 -21.60 -20.22
CA GLY A 179 -1.47 -21.61 -20.88
C GLY A 179 -0.44 -20.63 -20.32
N GLN A 180 -0.68 -20.00 -19.16
CA GLN A 180 0.30 -19.09 -18.56
C GLN A 180 1.56 -19.83 -18.12
N ARG A 181 2.70 -19.14 -18.22
CA ARG A 181 4.02 -19.66 -17.81
C ARG A 181 4.71 -18.69 -16.86
N GLN A 182 5.48 -19.25 -15.93
CA GLN A 182 6.38 -18.46 -15.07
C GLN A 182 7.70 -18.22 -15.81
N ILE A 183 8.24 -17.01 -15.69
CA ILE A 183 9.65 -16.75 -16.03
C ILE A 183 10.46 -16.92 -14.76
N LYS A 184 11.34 -17.90 -14.71
CA LYS A 184 12.18 -18.22 -13.56
C LYS A 184 13.63 -17.82 -13.81
N ASN A 185 14.39 -17.68 -12.70
CA ASN A 185 15.81 -17.33 -12.71
C ASN A 185 16.09 -15.96 -13.35
N VAL A 186 15.14 -15.04 -13.20
CA VAL A 186 15.33 -13.65 -13.62
C VAL A 186 16.22 -12.96 -12.60
N ALA A 187 17.34 -12.40 -13.03
CA ALA A 187 18.19 -11.56 -12.19
C ALA A 187 17.44 -10.30 -11.74
N ALA A 188 17.90 -9.69 -10.66
CA ALA A 188 17.36 -8.42 -10.21
C ALA A 188 17.62 -7.31 -11.25
N GLY A 189 16.55 -6.65 -11.67
CA GLY A 189 16.63 -5.49 -12.57
C GLY A 189 17.01 -4.21 -11.84
N VAL A 190 17.44 -3.21 -12.58
CA VAL A 190 17.70 -1.87 -12.03
C VAL A 190 16.39 -1.24 -11.60
N ILE A 191 16.33 -0.73 -10.37
CA ILE A 191 15.18 0.02 -9.86
C ILE A 191 15.45 1.52 -10.02
N SER A 192 14.86 2.11 -11.03
CA SER A 192 14.94 3.56 -11.28
C SER A 192 13.73 4.04 -12.09
N SER A 193 13.51 5.35 -12.14
CA SER A 193 12.43 5.96 -12.92
C SER A 193 12.58 5.78 -14.44
N THR A 194 13.75 5.40 -14.90
CA THR A 194 14.07 5.21 -16.33
C THR A 194 14.32 3.74 -16.69
N SER A 195 14.26 2.83 -15.73
CA SER A 195 14.50 1.41 -15.98
C SER A 195 13.36 0.77 -16.77
N THR A 196 13.75 -0.08 -17.71
CA THR A 196 12.86 -0.98 -18.43
C THR A 196 13.15 -2.46 -18.13
N ASP A 197 13.95 -2.73 -17.10
CA ASP A 197 14.29 -4.07 -16.69
C ASP A 197 13.09 -4.78 -16.05
N ALA A 198 13.06 -6.09 -16.16
CA ALA A 198 12.09 -6.92 -15.43
C ALA A 198 12.41 -6.92 -13.95
N VAL A 199 11.38 -6.81 -13.13
CA VAL A 199 11.47 -6.92 -11.67
C VAL A 199 11.18 -8.35 -11.24
N ASN A 200 12.05 -8.94 -10.43
CA ASN A 200 11.80 -10.26 -9.85
C ASN A 200 11.08 -10.19 -8.49
N GLY A 201 10.59 -11.36 -8.03
CA GLY A 201 9.80 -11.44 -6.80
C GLY A 201 10.51 -10.95 -5.53
N SER A 202 11.85 -11.08 -5.46
CA SER A 202 12.60 -10.60 -4.28
C SER A 202 12.65 -9.06 -4.20
N GLN A 203 12.75 -8.39 -5.34
CA GLN A 203 12.71 -6.92 -5.40
C GLN A 203 11.33 -6.38 -4.99
N LEU A 204 10.26 -7.01 -5.45
CA LEU A 204 8.89 -6.66 -5.04
C LEU A 204 8.69 -6.91 -3.54
N TYR A 205 9.18 -8.04 -3.01
CA TYR A 205 9.09 -8.35 -1.58
C TYR A 205 9.78 -7.26 -0.73
N GLU A 206 11.00 -6.84 -1.08
CA GLU A 206 11.70 -5.78 -0.37
C GLU A 206 11.03 -4.41 -0.49
N ALA A 207 10.45 -4.09 -1.65
CA ALA A 207 9.68 -2.86 -1.82
C ALA A 207 8.44 -2.84 -0.92
N VAL A 208 7.68 -3.93 -0.87
CA VAL A 208 6.51 -4.07 0.01
C VAL A 208 6.92 -4.01 1.48
N ARG A 209 8.03 -4.67 1.85
CA ARG A 209 8.58 -4.62 3.21
C ARG A 209 8.97 -3.20 3.62
N ALA A 210 9.64 -2.45 2.74
CA ALA A 210 10.02 -1.06 2.98
C ALA A 210 8.79 -0.14 3.16
N VAL A 211 7.77 -0.29 2.32
CA VAL A 211 6.50 0.44 2.44
C VAL A 211 5.80 0.09 3.75
N SER A 212 5.72 -1.19 4.11
CA SER A 212 5.10 -1.62 5.37
C SER A 212 5.85 -1.11 6.60
N ALA A 213 7.17 -1.04 6.54
CA ALA A 213 7.99 -0.47 7.61
C ALA A 213 7.87 1.06 7.71
N GLY A 214 7.69 1.74 6.58
CA GLY A 214 7.56 3.20 6.50
C GLY A 214 6.12 3.73 6.61
N ALA A 215 5.12 2.90 6.36
CA ALA A 215 3.72 3.30 6.29
C ALA A 215 3.09 3.66 7.66
N SER A 216 3.79 3.43 8.74
CA SER A 216 3.36 3.85 10.08
C SER A 216 4.53 4.56 10.77
N PRO A 217 4.74 5.87 10.50
CA PRO A 217 5.73 6.64 11.24
C PRO A 217 5.38 6.61 12.73
N ASP A 218 6.40 6.76 13.58
CA ASP A 218 6.18 6.89 15.00
C ASP A 218 5.41 8.18 15.29
N VAL A 219 4.39 8.06 16.08
CA VAL A 219 3.49 9.16 16.47
C VAL A 219 3.38 9.28 17.97
N TYR A 220 2.88 10.41 18.43
CA TYR A 220 2.50 10.65 19.83
C TYR A 220 0.97 10.69 19.99
N MET A 221 0.25 9.99 19.13
CA MET A 221 -1.21 9.90 19.19
C MET A 221 -1.61 8.44 19.12
N HIS A 222 -2.13 7.92 20.22
CA HIS A 222 -2.50 6.53 20.34
C HIS A 222 -3.92 6.36 20.87
N VAL A 223 -4.59 5.33 20.39
CA VAL A 223 -5.92 4.91 20.82
C VAL A 223 -5.85 3.43 21.18
N ASN A 224 -6.23 3.09 22.38
CA ASN A 224 -6.47 1.72 22.76
C ASN A 224 -7.92 1.35 22.36
N ASN A 225 -8.07 0.53 21.33
CA ASN A 225 -9.38 0.15 20.79
C ASN A 225 -10.14 -0.90 21.66
N GLY A 226 -9.52 -1.34 22.75
CA GLY A 226 -10.10 -2.36 23.60
C GLY A 226 -9.94 -3.80 23.09
N VAL A 227 -9.26 -4.00 21.94
CA VAL A 227 -9.02 -5.35 21.38
C VAL A 227 -7.67 -5.87 21.87
N GLY A 228 -7.66 -7.07 22.44
CA GLY A 228 -6.49 -7.67 23.08
C GLY A 228 -5.28 -7.91 22.17
N THR A 229 -5.46 -7.89 20.86
CA THR A 229 -4.40 -8.11 19.86
C THR A 229 -3.61 -6.86 19.48
N GLN A 230 -4.00 -5.66 19.95
CA GLN A 230 -3.27 -4.44 19.67
C GLN A 230 -1.92 -4.43 20.39
N ALA A 231 -0.83 -4.14 19.66
CA ALA A 231 0.51 -4.08 20.22
C ALA A 231 0.64 -2.99 21.30
N ALA A 232 1.53 -3.21 22.28
CA ALA A 232 1.63 -2.34 23.46
C ALA A 232 2.20 -0.95 23.14
N GLY A 233 3.27 -0.88 22.36
CA GLY A 233 4.02 0.36 22.15
C GLY A 233 4.74 0.86 23.39
N ASN A 234 5.23 2.12 23.38
CA ASN A 234 5.92 2.71 24.52
C ASN A 234 4.94 3.52 25.39
N ALA A 235 4.53 2.92 26.50
CA ALA A 235 3.57 3.52 27.42
C ALA A 235 4.10 4.80 28.13
N THR A 236 5.43 4.92 28.29
CA THR A 236 6.02 6.03 29.05
C THR A 236 6.20 7.28 28.22
N THR A 237 6.71 7.12 27.00
CA THR A 237 6.97 8.26 26.10
C THR A 237 5.79 8.61 25.22
N ASN A 238 4.82 7.70 25.09
CA ASN A 238 3.74 7.75 24.11
C ASN A 238 4.25 7.86 22.66
N LEU A 239 5.46 7.34 22.40
CA LEU A 239 6.04 7.26 21.07
C LEU A 239 5.90 5.82 20.54
N GLY A 240 5.39 5.66 19.34
CA GLY A 240 5.26 4.36 18.71
C GLY A 240 4.45 4.40 17.42
N LYS A 241 4.17 3.23 16.85
CA LYS A 241 3.36 3.13 15.64
C LYS A 241 1.92 3.52 15.91
N ALA A 242 1.25 4.11 14.92
CA ALA A 242 -0.14 4.58 15.07
C ALA A 242 -1.14 3.46 15.45
N ASN A 243 -0.81 2.20 15.17
CA ASN A 243 -1.61 1.02 15.52
C ASN A 243 -1.28 0.40 16.88
N GLU A 244 -0.33 0.97 17.62
CA GLU A 244 0.04 0.55 18.99
C GLU A 244 -0.79 1.31 20.02
N LYS A 245 -0.77 0.83 21.26
CA LYS A 245 -1.45 1.51 22.37
C LYS A 245 -0.69 2.74 22.87
N GLY A 246 0.65 2.73 22.80
CA GLY A 246 1.50 3.78 23.36
C GLY A 246 1.12 4.12 24.79
N GLY A 247 0.91 5.39 25.09
CA GLY A 247 0.44 5.86 26.38
C GLY A 247 -1.03 5.58 26.70
N ALA A 248 -1.82 5.15 25.72
CA ALA A 248 -3.23 4.76 25.91
C ALA A 248 -3.32 3.33 26.45
N THR A 249 -2.89 3.08 27.67
CA THR A 249 -2.83 1.72 28.26
C THR A 249 -4.17 1.26 28.82
N GLY A 250 -5.06 2.17 29.18
CA GLY A 250 -6.42 1.86 29.59
C GLY A 250 -7.28 1.36 28.43
N ASN A 251 -8.26 0.51 28.71
CA ASN A 251 -9.17 0.01 27.69
C ASN A 251 -10.04 1.13 27.09
N ARG A 252 -10.12 1.23 25.77
CA ARG A 252 -10.84 2.30 25.05
C ARG A 252 -10.38 3.72 25.42
N SER A 253 -9.09 3.89 25.71
CA SER A 253 -8.50 5.18 26.07
C SER A 253 -7.78 5.86 24.89
N ILE A 254 -7.54 7.16 25.03
CA ILE A 254 -6.83 7.99 24.05
C ILE A 254 -5.71 8.74 24.75
N ALA A 255 -4.48 8.68 24.21
CA ALA A 255 -3.33 9.44 24.67
C ALA A 255 -2.71 10.22 23.50
N ILE A 256 -2.64 11.55 23.61
CA ILE A 256 -2.07 12.43 22.58
C ILE A 256 -1.03 13.37 23.23
N GLY A 257 0.18 13.33 22.68
CA GLY A 257 1.30 14.18 23.09
C GLY A 257 2.46 13.41 23.71
N VAL A 258 3.61 14.08 23.80
CA VAL A 258 4.85 13.49 24.36
C VAL A 258 4.66 13.12 25.82
N GLY A 259 4.90 11.87 26.18
CA GLY A 259 4.78 11.37 27.54
C GLY A 259 3.36 11.36 28.13
N SER A 260 2.32 11.53 27.31
CA SER A 260 0.94 11.42 27.74
C SER A 260 0.58 9.98 28.11
N GLN A 261 -0.10 9.78 29.23
CA GLN A 261 -0.48 8.45 29.74
C GLN A 261 -1.94 8.41 30.18
N ALA A 262 -2.77 7.69 29.44
CA ALA A 262 -4.16 7.39 29.75
C ALA A 262 -4.25 5.93 30.21
N SER A 263 -4.10 5.68 31.51
CA SER A 263 -4.09 4.33 32.09
C SER A 263 -5.47 3.88 32.58
N GLY A 264 -6.38 4.82 32.79
CA GLY A 264 -7.78 4.49 33.11
C GLY A 264 -8.59 4.09 31.87
N GLN A 265 -9.62 3.30 32.09
CA GLN A 265 -10.56 2.89 31.06
C GLN A 265 -11.37 4.08 30.55
N GLU A 266 -11.68 4.12 29.25
CA GLU A 266 -12.54 5.14 28.62
C GLU A 266 -12.06 6.59 28.90
N SER A 267 -10.75 6.78 28.97
CA SER A 267 -10.12 8.06 29.35
C SER A 267 -9.47 8.74 28.15
N VAL A 268 -9.52 10.08 28.16
CA VAL A 268 -8.90 10.93 27.16
C VAL A 268 -7.83 11.79 27.82
N VAL A 269 -6.57 11.66 27.39
CA VAL A 269 -5.43 12.43 27.91
C VAL A 269 -4.71 13.10 26.75
N ILE A 270 -4.64 14.43 26.76
CA ILE A 270 -4.05 15.25 25.70
C ILE A 270 -3.11 16.29 26.27
N GLY A 271 -1.86 16.33 25.81
CA GLY A 271 -0.88 17.33 26.18
C GLY A 271 0.52 16.75 26.39
N SER A 272 1.45 17.52 26.91
CA SER A 272 2.80 17.05 27.23
C SER A 272 2.87 16.54 28.68
N ALA A 273 3.34 15.31 28.86
CA ALA A 273 3.50 14.66 30.17
C ALA A 273 2.22 14.59 31.03
N VAL A 274 1.05 14.70 30.41
CA VAL A 274 -0.24 14.54 31.10
C VAL A 274 -0.46 13.09 31.45
N LYS A 275 -0.83 12.80 32.70
CA LYS A 275 -1.02 11.43 33.19
C LYS A 275 -2.33 11.31 33.97
N SER A 276 -3.04 10.19 33.78
CA SER A 276 -4.15 9.82 34.63
C SER A 276 -4.32 8.31 34.66
N ALA A 277 -4.65 7.79 35.85
CA ALA A 277 -4.96 6.38 36.07
C ALA A 277 -6.45 6.14 36.37
N SER A 278 -7.26 7.19 36.47
CA SER A 278 -8.70 7.07 36.77
C SER A 278 -9.54 6.84 35.50
N ASP A 279 -10.62 6.13 35.64
CA ASP A 279 -11.55 5.80 34.56
C ASP A 279 -12.49 6.96 34.19
N ASN A 280 -12.96 6.95 32.92
CA ASN A 280 -13.96 7.90 32.42
C ASN A 280 -13.55 9.37 32.59
N ILE A 281 -12.29 9.72 32.39
CA ILE A 281 -11.77 11.08 32.58
C ILE A 281 -11.47 11.79 31.24
N VAL A 282 -11.44 13.12 31.33
CA VAL A 282 -10.86 13.99 30.30
C VAL A 282 -9.77 14.85 30.93
N ALA A 283 -8.53 14.72 30.48
CA ALA A 283 -7.40 15.52 30.93
C ALA A 283 -6.69 16.17 29.73
N ILE A 284 -6.80 17.48 29.60
CA ILE A 284 -6.20 18.27 28.51
C ILE A 284 -5.34 19.41 29.09
N GLY A 285 -4.09 19.45 28.65
CA GLY A 285 -3.20 20.55 29.05
C GLY A 285 -1.80 20.09 29.42
N ASN A 286 -1.24 20.69 30.46
CA ASN A 286 0.05 20.34 31.02
C ASN A 286 -0.06 20.40 32.54
N PRO A 287 0.14 19.31 33.29
CA PRO A 287 0.00 19.29 34.73
C PRO A 287 1.10 20.10 35.42
N ALA A 288 0.89 20.39 36.68
CA ALA A 288 1.95 20.89 37.55
C ALA A 288 3.11 19.89 37.61
N ALA A 289 4.34 20.39 37.63
CA ALA A 289 5.54 19.57 37.59
C ALA A 289 5.53 18.49 38.71
N GLY A 290 5.75 17.26 38.31
CA GLY A 290 5.81 16.09 39.19
C GLY A 290 4.46 15.49 39.60
N ASN A 291 3.33 16.00 39.12
CA ASN A 291 2.01 15.51 39.47
C ASN A 291 1.32 14.84 38.27
N SER A 292 0.43 13.90 38.57
CA SER A 292 -0.57 13.46 37.59
C SER A 292 -1.60 14.58 37.39
N ALA A 293 -2.10 14.74 36.16
CA ALA A 293 -3.14 15.73 35.87
C ALA A 293 -4.42 15.45 36.70
N ILE A 294 -4.81 14.16 36.69
CA ILE A 294 -5.92 13.63 37.48
C ILE A 294 -5.38 12.46 38.30
N GLY A 295 -5.54 12.53 39.61
CA GLY A 295 -5.12 11.51 40.54
C GLY A 295 -5.94 10.21 40.46
N THR A 296 -5.57 9.24 41.30
CA THR A 296 -6.24 7.96 41.43
C THR A 296 -7.63 8.10 42.07
N ASN A 297 -8.52 7.15 41.76
CA ASN A 297 -9.90 7.11 42.29
C ASN A 297 -10.71 8.39 41.98
N SER A 298 -10.39 9.09 40.91
CA SER A 298 -11.08 10.34 40.51
C SER A 298 -11.92 10.14 39.27
N MET A 299 -12.71 9.04 39.24
CA MET A 299 -13.56 8.66 38.11
C MET A 299 -14.52 9.78 37.70
N GLY A 300 -14.72 9.97 36.41
CA GLY A 300 -15.61 10.99 35.85
C GLY A 300 -15.09 12.44 35.99
N ALA A 301 -13.82 12.62 36.34
CA ALA A 301 -13.24 13.96 36.47
C ALA A 301 -12.85 14.56 35.13
N THR A 302 -12.92 15.91 35.04
CA THR A 302 -12.51 16.69 33.87
C THR A 302 -11.50 17.74 34.23
N LEU A 303 -10.34 17.73 33.57
CA LEU A 303 -9.33 18.77 33.72
C LEU A 303 -8.96 19.34 32.34
N ILE A 304 -9.11 20.64 32.18
CA ILE A 304 -8.66 21.37 31.00
C ILE A 304 -7.88 22.60 31.45
N GLY A 305 -6.54 22.53 31.33
CA GLY A 305 -5.74 23.68 31.78
C GLY A 305 -4.24 23.43 31.87
N TYR A 306 -3.53 24.50 32.25
CA TYR A 306 -2.09 24.50 32.47
C TYR A 306 -1.77 24.57 34.00
N ASN A 307 -0.77 23.83 34.42
CA ASN A 307 -0.32 23.81 35.82
C ASN A 307 -1.48 23.52 36.80
N SER A 308 -2.37 22.63 36.43
CA SER A 308 -3.57 22.35 37.21
C SER A 308 -3.64 20.88 37.58
N VAL A 309 -4.34 20.56 38.68
CA VAL A 309 -4.44 19.20 39.20
C VAL A 309 -5.79 18.90 39.81
N ILE A 310 -6.27 17.69 39.58
CA ILE A 310 -7.34 17.04 40.36
C ILE A 310 -6.65 15.98 41.23
N SER A 311 -6.71 16.09 42.52
CA SER A 311 -6.03 15.19 43.46
C SER A 311 -6.71 13.81 43.51
N ASP A 312 -6.09 12.88 44.22
CA ASP A 312 -6.68 11.55 44.48
C ASP A 312 -8.05 11.64 45.15
N ASN A 313 -8.91 10.68 44.89
CA ASN A 313 -10.26 10.57 45.49
C ASN A 313 -11.18 11.78 45.23
N SER A 314 -11.01 12.42 44.06
CA SER A 314 -11.78 13.61 43.69
C SER A 314 -12.72 13.32 42.50
N ALA A 315 -13.53 12.27 42.62
CA ALA A 315 -14.44 11.83 41.56
C ALA A 315 -15.47 12.92 41.19
N SER A 316 -15.90 12.91 39.93
CA SER A 316 -16.89 13.85 39.37
C SER A 316 -16.52 15.32 39.52
N SER A 317 -15.24 15.64 39.65
CA SER A 317 -14.77 17.01 39.81
C SER A 317 -14.24 17.60 38.50
N SER A 318 -14.30 18.92 38.39
CA SER A 318 -13.88 19.64 37.19
C SER A 318 -12.93 20.78 37.48
N VAL A 319 -11.89 20.88 36.64
CA VAL A 319 -10.94 21.97 36.64
C VAL A 319 -10.85 22.59 35.25
N PHE A 320 -11.05 23.91 35.17
CA PHE A 320 -10.91 24.68 33.94
C PHE A 320 -9.98 25.85 34.11
N GLY A 321 -9.01 26.05 33.23
CA GLY A 321 -8.05 27.15 33.27
C GLY A 321 -6.73 26.78 33.91
N SER A 322 -5.90 27.79 34.23
CA SER A 322 -4.54 27.59 34.75
C SER A 322 -4.46 27.71 36.27
N ASN A 323 -3.40 27.08 36.83
CA ASN A 323 -3.06 27.18 38.28
C ASN A 323 -4.23 26.81 39.20
N SER A 324 -5.00 25.79 38.81
CA SER A 324 -6.19 25.43 39.58
C SER A 324 -6.06 24.00 40.15
N SER A 325 -6.67 23.81 41.33
CA SER A 325 -6.60 22.53 42.02
C SER A 325 -7.92 22.13 42.67
N VAL A 326 -8.23 20.86 42.67
CA VAL A 326 -9.36 20.30 43.39
C VAL A 326 -8.90 19.11 44.24
N LEU A 327 -9.28 19.15 45.51
CA LEU A 327 -9.25 18.02 46.44
C LEU A 327 -10.65 17.86 47.05
N GLY A 328 -11.38 16.86 46.58
CA GLY A 328 -12.73 16.56 47.02
C GLY A 328 -13.65 16.26 45.83
N THR A 329 -14.70 15.49 46.11
CA THR A 329 -15.64 15.01 45.07
C THR A 329 -16.64 16.08 44.66
N SER A 330 -17.17 15.97 43.43
CA SER A 330 -18.26 16.81 42.90
C SER A 330 -17.96 18.31 43.02
N SER A 331 -16.70 18.70 42.78
CA SER A 331 -16.23 20.08 43.00
C SER A 331 -15.68 20.70 41.73
N VAL A 332 -15.73 22.04 41.65
CA VAL A 332 -15.32 22.79 40.46
C VAL A 332 -14.33 23.87 40.79
N ALA A 333 -13.19 23.91 40.09
CA ALA A 333 -12.21 25.00 40.17
C ALA A 333 -12.00 25.64 38.78
N ILE A 334 -12.18 26.95 38.70
CA ILE A 334 -12.03 27.70 37.43
C ILE A 334 -11.02 28.85 37.62
N ASN A 335 -9.97 28.85 36.80
CA ASN A 335 -8.97 29.86 36.63
C ASN A 335 -8.36 30.37 37.98
N ASN A 336 -7.13 29.98 38.24
CA ASN A 336 -6.40 30.31 39.47
C ASN A 336 -7.20 30.01 40.75
N ALA A 337 -7.89 28.88 40.78
CA ALA A 337 -8.80 28.51 41.84
C ALA A 337 -8.35 27.25 42.59
N SER A 338 -8.67 27.18 43.86
CA SER A 338 -8.37 26.04 44.71
C SER A 338 -9.62 25.60 45.47
N VAL A 339 -9.94 24.30 45.37
CA VAL A 339 -11.02 23.71 46.15
C VAL A 339 -10.45 22.60 47.04
N ASN A 340 -10.75 22.72 48.35
CA ASN A 340 -10.51 21.64 49.31
C ASN A 340 -11.82 21.36 50.06
N GLY A 341 -12.57 20.37 49.55
CA GLY A 341 -13.87 20.00 50.08
C GLY A 341 -14.79 19.41 48.99
N THR A 342 -15.91 18.89 49.37
CA THR A 342 -16.90 18.28 48.49
C THR A 342 -18.01 19.24 48.12
N ASN A 343 -18.62 19.04 46.95
CA ASN A 343 -19.73 19.86 46.43
C ASN A 343 -19.40 21.40 46.44
N SER A 344 -18.16 21.74 46.16
CA SER A 344 -17.70 23.14 46.32
C SER A 344 -17.26 23.73 45.01
N VAL A 345 -17.43 25.05 44.84
CA VAL A 345 -17.05 25.76 43.61
C VAL A 345 -16.10 26.92 43.98
N ALA A 346 -14.99 26.99 43.24
CA ALA A 346 -14.10 28.14 43.31
C ALA A 346 -13.85 28.71 41.90
N ILE A 347 -14.03 30.03 41.74
CA ILE A 347 -13.74 30.78 40.52
C ILE A 347 -12.79 31.90 40.87
N ASN A 348 -11.55 31.85 40.36
CA ASN A 348 -10.51 32.81 40.67
C ASN A 348 -10.42 33.08 42.18
N GLY A 349 -10.49 32.03 42.98
CA GLY A 349 -10.56 32.14 44.46
C GLY A 349 -10.30 30.79 45.13
N ALA A 350 -10.63 30.69 46.42
CA ALA A 350 -10.43 29.45 47.16
C ALA A 350 -11.63 29.05 48.01
N ALA A 351 -12.13 27.81 47.79
CA ALA A 351 -13.04 27.15 48.71
C ALA A 351 -12.24 26.12 49.52
N GLY A 352 -11.90 26.47 50.76
CA GLY A 352 -10.93 25.75 51.60
C GLY A 352 -9.47 26.20 51.36
N ARG A 353 -8.53 25.63 52.10
CA ARG A 353 -7.11 25.99 51.98
C ARG A 353 -6.19 24.80 51.92
N PHE A 354 -5.23 24.86 51.02
CA PHE A 354 -4.24 23.81 50.77
C PHE A 354 -2.87 24.01 51.43
N GLN A 355 -2.58 25.14 52.08
CA GLN A 355 -1.22 25.43 52.54
C GLN A 355 -0.99 25.30 54.05
N GLY A 356 0.04 24.52 54.39
CA GLY A 356 0.60 24.43 55.76
C GLY A 356 -0.24 23.62 56.74
N ILE A 357 0.09 23.76 58.03
CA ILE A 357 -0.55 23.05 59.18
C ILE A 357 -2.02 23.39 59.41
N ASN A 358 -2.58 24.34 58.68
CA ASN A 358 -3.97 24.75 58.79
C ASN A 358 -4.73 24.46 57.48
N GLN A 359 -4.93 23.20 57.15
CA GLN A 359 -5.82 22.80 56.05
C GLN A 359 -7.27 22.92 56.54
N PHE A 360 -8.10 23.63 55.78
CA PHE A 360 -9.55 23.69 56.01
C PHE A 360 -10.26 23.02 54.84
N THR A 361 -11.13 22.10 55.19
CA THR A 361 -12.11 21.59 54.23
C THR A 361 -13.33 22.51 54.26
N SER A 362 -13.84 22.83 53.06
CA SER A 362 -15.06 23.64 52.92
C SER A 362 -16.02 22.89 52.00
N ASN A 363 -16.97 22.19 52.60
CA ASN A 363 -18.00 21.45 51.85
C ASN A 363 -19.19 22.36 51.53
N ASN A 364 -19.79 22.17 50.36
CA ASN A 364 -20.92 22.99 49.90
C ASN A 364 -20.60 24.49 49.85
N ALA A 365 -19.37 24.85 49.56
CA ALA A 365 -18.91 26.23 49.59
C ALA A 365 -18.76 26.78 48.17
N VAL A 366 -19.04 28.10 48.03
CA VAL A 366 -18.82 28.85 46.78
C VAL A 366 -17.88 30.00 47.03
N ALA A 367 -16.80 30.09 46.24
CA ALA A 367 -15.85 31.21 46.30
C ALA A 367 -15.68 31.83 44.89
N ILE A 368 -16.06 33.07 44.70
CA ILE A 368 -15.88 33.83 43.46
C ILE A 368 -15.03 35.06 43.74
N ASN A 369 -13.84 35.14 43.15
CA ASN A 369 -12.86 36.21 43.46
C ASN A 369 -12.63 36.41 44.97
N GLY A 370 -12.75 35.33 45.76
CA GLY A 370 -12.70 35.42 47.23
C GLY A 370 -12.27 34.10 47.86
N VAL A 371 -12.39 34.03 49.18
CA VAL A 371 -12.04 32.82 49.95
C VAL A 371 -13.19 32.45 50.88
N ALA A 372 -13.79 31.28 50.60
CA ALA A 372 -14.80 30.67 51.46
C ALA A 372 -14.13 29.64 52.39
N LYS A 373 -14.13 29.91 53.71
CA LYS A 373 -13.59 29.02 54.75
C LYS A 373 -14.74 28.46 55.60
N GLY A 374 -14.89 27.16 55.60
CA GLY A 374 -15.95 26.47 56.30
C GLY A 374 -17.09 26.03 55.42
N ASN A 375 -17.95 25.15 55.96
CA ASN A 375 -19.05 24.54 55.24
C ASN A 375 -20.19 25.53 54.96
N ASN A 376 -20.86 25.36 53.83
CA ASN A 376 -22.04 26.12 53.43
C ASN A 376 -21.80 27.65 53.29
N ASN A 377 -20.55 28.06 53.03
CA ASN A 377 -20.20 29.46 52.89
C ASN A 377 -20.18 29.91 51.42
N ILE A 378 -20.67 31.12 51.19
CA ILE A 378 -20.56 31.80 49.87
C ILE A 378 -19.72 33.07 50.07
N ALA A 379 -18.62 33.18 49.34
CA ALA A 379 -17.74 34.35 49.31
C ALA A 379 -17.67 34.91 47.90
N ILE A 380 -18.09 36.16 47.71
CA ILE A 380 -18.02 36.86 46.42
C ILE A 380 -17.25 38.20 46.65
N GLY A 381 -16.14 38.36 45.93
CA GLY A 381 -15.32 39.57 45.96
C GLY A 381 -14.55 39.81 47.27
N GLY A 382 -14.54 38.88 48.20
CA GLY A 382 -13.89 39.00 49.48
C GLY A 382 -13.57 37.67 50.15
N SER A 383 -13.23 37.68 51.42
CA SER A 383 -12.93 36.48 52.19
C SER A 383 -13.96 36.23 53.25
N VAL A 384 -14.57 35.04 53.23
CA VAL A 384 -15.44 34.57 54.29
C VAL A 384 -14.74 33.41 55.00
N GLY A 385 -14.51 33.52 56.28
CA GLY A 385 -13.82 32.48 57.04
C GLY A 385 -14.40 32.35 58.42
N TYR A 386 -14.20 31.20 59.08
CA TYR A 386 -14.55 31.04 60.47
C TYR A 386 -13.32 30.99 61.35
N GLY A 387 -13.36 31.76 62.41
CA GLY A 387 -12.61 31.44 63.61
C GLY A 387 -13.60 31.17 64.68
N LYS A 388 -13.49 30.08 65.43
CA LYS A 388 -14.36 29.80 66.57
C LYS A 388 -13.89 30.65 67.76
N VAL A 389 -14.74 31.55 68.20
CA VAL A 389 -14.60 32.18 69.50
C VAL A 389 -15.81 31.77 70.31
N GLY A 390 -15.65 30.82 71.17
CA GLY A 390 -16.78 30.17 71.85
C GLY A 390 -17.61 29.35 70.88
N ASP A 391 -18.92 29.42 70.92
CA ASP A 391 -19.85 28.73 70.01
C ASP A 391 -20.28 29.62 68.83
N SER A 392 -19.56 30.69 68.53
CA SER A 392 -19.83 31.63 67.44
C SER A 392 -18.74 31.57 66.39
N TYR A 393 -19.12 31.65 65.09
CA TYR A 393 -18.17 31.74 63.95
C TYR A 393 -17.93 33.20 63.56
N LEU A 394 -16.66 33.62 63.51
CA LEU A 394 -16.29 34.91 62.99
C LEU A 394 -16.11 34.91 61.48
N VAL A 395 -16.83 35.70 60.77
CA VAL A 395 -16.61 36.04 59.37
C VAL A 395 -15.56 37.15 59.33
N SER A 396 -14.35 36.87 58.90
CA SER A 396 -13.33 37.86 58.63
C SER A 396 -13.27 38.21 57.16
N GLY A 397 -14.03 39.12 56.69
CA GLY A 397 -13.87 39.85 55.45
C GLY A 397 -13.72 41.34 55.76
N SER A 398 -13.11 42.09 54.92
CA SER A 398 -12.80 43.52 55.16
C SER A 398 -14.02 44.44 55.40
N ASN A 399 -15.25 43.91 55.45
CA ASN A 399 -16.46 44.72 55.63
C ASN A 399 -17.65 44.03 56.36
N PHE A 400 -17.47 42.90 57.04
CA PHE A 400 -18.57 42.27 57.78
C PHE A 400 -18.23 42.02 59.25
N SER A 401 -19.06 42.55 60.14
CA SER A 401 -18.93 42.48 61.57
C SER A 401 -19.80 41.39 62.26
N THR A 402 -20.47 40.52 61.56
CA THR A 402 -21.36 39.52 62.18
C THR A 402 -20.96 38.07 61.81
N PRO A 403 -21.00 37.15 62.78
CA PRO A 403 -20.76 35.77 62.56
C PRO A 403 -21.95 35.10 61.79
N SER A 404 -21.67 34.31 60.73
CA SER A 404 -22.66 33.49 60.11
C SER A 404 -22.07 32.24 59.48
N GLU A 405 -22.76 31.14 59.61
CA GLU A 405 -22.41 29.88 58.91
C GLU A 405 -22.83 29.91 57.44
N ASN A 406 -23.69 30.87 57.05
CA ASN A 406 -24.24 30.99 55.71
C ASN A 406 -24.15 32.43 55.19
N SER A 407 -22.98 33.01 55.22
CA SER A 407 -22.77 34.40 54.74
C SER A 407 -22.52 34.41 53.21
N ILE A 408 -23.11 35.37 52.54
CA ILE A 408 -22.89 35.69 51.11
C ILE A 408 -21.72 36.64 50.96
#